data_7112cbd94db0dd5fde490b5f89848561
#
_entry.id   7112cbd94db0dd5fde490b5f89848561
#
_cell.length_a   1.000
_cell.length_b   1.000
_cell.length_c   1.000
_cell.angle_alpha   90.00
_cell.angle_beta   90.00
_cell.angle_gamma   90.00
#
_symmetry.space_group_name_H-M   'P 1'
#
loop_
_entity.id
_entity.type
_entity.pdbx_description
1 polymer ?
#
loop_
_entity_poly.entity_id
_entity_poly.type
_entity_poly.pdbx_seq_one_letter_code
_entity_poly.pdbx_strand_id
1 'polypeptide(L)'
;MKKVIIIDMGHGSNTPGKCSPDRTFFEFRFNRTVGVKLGKMLTQAGYKVLYTWEGDKEPLYQELPTLYKAQLNACLAYRYRKVNEYCKQYGTKNCLCVSIHSNAAANSGWQNARGTCVMIGRNASDASKKFAKAVYEQALAQGFKGNRCVPSGHYWVQALAMCEKTNCPAILTENLFYDNKDDLAILKSEEGMNKIVKMHFDGIVNYCNSL
;
A
#
# COMPACT_ATOMS: atom_id res chain seq x y z
N MET A 1 -7.67 -11.36 -20.80
CA MET A 1 -8.56 -11.09 -19.64
C MET A 1 -7.82 -10.11 -18.73
N LYS A 2 -8.47 -9.02 -18.26
CA LYS A 2 -7.84 -8.07 -17.34
C LYS A 2 -7.50 -8.75 -16.01
N LYS A 3 -6.45 -8.30 -15.35
CA LYS A 3 -6.03 -8.80 -14.05
C LYS A 3 -7.07 -8.52 -12.96
N VAL A 4 -7.08 -9.32 -11.92
CA VAL A 4 -7.79 -9.08 -10.67
C VAL A 4 -6.85 -8.29 -9.75
N ILE A 5 -7.27 -7.11 -9.33
CA ILE A 5 -6.47 -6.24 -8.47
C ILE A 5 -6.97 -6.39 -7.03
N ILE A 6 -6.08 -6.83 -6.16
CA ILE A 6 -6.36 -6.99 -4.73
C ILE A 6 -5.72 -5.81 -4.00
N ILE A 7 -6.55 -4.99 -3.39
CA ILE A 7 -6.13 -3.82 -2.62
C ILE A 7 -6.14 -4.20 -1.14
N ASP A 8 -4.99 -4.05 -0.51
CA ASP A 8 -4.79 -4.20 0.91
C ASP A 8 -4.51 -2.83 1.52
N MET A 9 -5.34 -2.43 2.47
CA MET A 9 -5.23 -1.13 3.14
C MET A 9 -4.62 -1.33 4.51
N GLY A 10 -3.39 -0.83 4.71
CA GLY A 10 -2.60 -1.07 5.92
C GLY A 10 -3.23 -0.56 7.20
N HIS A 11 -3.03 -1.29 8.28
CA HIS A 11 -3.45 -0.98 9.65
C HIS A 11 -4.98 -0.90 9.88
N GLY A 12 -5.36 -0.82 11.14
CA GLY A 12 -6.72 -0.56 11.62
C GLY A 12 -6.72 0.61 12.61
N SER A 13 -7.91 1.06 13.03
CA SER A 13 -8.08 2.19 13.97
C SER A 13 -7.37 1.98 15.30
N ASN A 14 -7.22 0.73 15.71
CA ASN A 14 -6.63 0.30 16.98
C ASN A 14 -5.16 -0.16 16.84
N THR A 15 -4.51 0.05 15.69
CA THR A 15 -3.07 -0.20 15.53
C THR A 15 -2.28 0.94 16.19
N PRO A 16 -1.53 0.67 17.28
CA PRO A 16 -0.87 1.73 18.03
C PRO A 16 0.24 2.42 17.23
N GLY A 17 0.42 3.72 17.46
CA GLY A 17 1.56 4.50 16.94
C GLY A 17 1.52 4.81 15.45
N LYS A 18 0.43 4.50 14.73
CA LYS A 18 0.30 4.73 13.29
C LYS A 18 -0.39 6.07 13.00
N CYS A 19 0.24 7.15 13.48
CA CYS A 19 -0.24 8.52 13.31
C CYS A 19 0.94 9.51 13.29
N SER A 20 0.70 10.72 12.77
CA SER A 20 1.66 11.82 12.83
C SER A 20 1.99 12.23 14.28
N PRO A 21 3.16 12.88 14.54
CA PRO A 21 3.54 13.31 15.89
C PRO A 21 2.52 14.21 16.58
N ASP A 22 1.84 15.07 15.81
CA ASP A 22 0.76 15.95 16.26
C ASP A 22 -0.62 15.29 16.33
N ARG A 23 -0.70 14.00 15.96
CA ARG A 23 -1.94 13.20 15.93
C ARG A 23 -3.07 13.76 15.04
N THR A 24 -2.72 14.58 14.05
CA THR A 24 -3.70 15.13 13.08
C THR A 24 -3.90 14.24 11.86
N PHE A 25 -3.05 13.23 11.70
CA PHE A 25 -3.10 12.25 10.62
C PHE A 25 -3.04 10.83 11.20
N PHE A 26 -3.92 9.96 10.71
CA PHE A 26 -3.95 8.54 11.06
C PHE A 26 -3.77 7.70 9.80
N GLU A 27 -2.72 6.90 9.77
CA GLU A 27 -2.32 6.12 8.61
C GLU A 27 -3.44 5.24 8.06
N PHE A 28 -4.18 4.53 8.93
CA PHE A 28 -5.27 3.65 8.49
C PHE A 28 -6.39 4.41 7.75
N ARG A 29 -6.74 5.63 8.17
CA ARG A 29 -7.78 6.46 7.50
C ARG A 29 -7.34 6.86 6.11
N PHE A 30 -6.09 7.28 5.98
CA PHE A 30 -5.50 7.64 4.71
C PHE A 30 -5.44 6.43 3.76
N ASN A 31 -4.91 5.30 4.21
CA ASN A 31 -4.79 4.09 3.41
C ASN A 31 -6.16 3.62 2.89
N ARG A 32 -7.21 3.71 3.72
CA ARG A 32 -8.60 3.40 3.31
C ARG A 32 -9.11 4.36 2.25
N THR A 33 -8.91 5.66 2.45
CA THR A 33 -9.35 6.67 1.48
C THR A 33 -8.69 6.46 0.13
N VAL A 34 -7.37 6.24 0.11
CA VAL A 34 -6.62 5.92 -1.13
C VAL A 34 -7.13 4.62 -1.75
N GLY A 35 -7.26 3.55 -0.96
CA GLY A 35 -7.69 2.25 -1.46
C GLY A 35 -9.08 2.27 -2.08
N VAL A 36 -10.04 2.96 -1.46
CA VAL A 36 -11.43 3.10 -1.97
C VAL A 36 -11.46 3.93 -3.26
N LYS A 37 -10.76 5.07 -3.29
CA LYS A 37 -10.68 5.91 -4.51
C LYS A 37 -10.01 5.15 -5.65
N LEU A 38 -8.90 4.47 -5.40
CA LEU A 38 -8.18 3.64 -6.36
C LEU A 38 -9.08 2.52 -6.90
N GLY A 39 -9.78 1.82 -6.02
CA GLY A 39 -10.67 0.73 -6.41
C GLY A 39 -11.80 1.20 -7.32
N LYS A 40 -12.39 2.37 -7.05
CA LYS A 40 -13.41 2.98 -7.93
C LYS A 40 -12.83 3.24 -9.33
N MET A 41 -11.65 3.87 -9.43
CA MET A 41 -11.00 4.15 -10.72
C MET A 41 -10.69 2.87 -11.49
N LEU A 42 -10.13 1.86 -10.83
CA LEU A 42 -9.81 0.57 -11.45
C LEU A 42 -11.07 -0.18 -11.93
N THR A 43 -12.15 -0.14 -11.14
CA THR A 43 -13.45 -0.73 -11.54
C THR A 43 -14.02 -0.02 -12.76
N GLN A 44 -13.99 1.31 -12.80
CA GLN A 44 -14.40 2.09 -13.99
C GLN A 44 -13.55 1.77 -15.22
N ALA A 45 -12.25 1.49 -15.02
CA ALA A 45 -11.36 1.02 -16.08
C ALA A 45 -11.56 -0.47 -16.44
N GLY A 46 -12.54 -1.16 -15.85
CA GLY A 46 -12.94 -2.53 -16.17
C GLY A 46 -12.07 -3.62 -15.53
N TYR A 47 -11.32 -3.30 -14.46
CA TYR A 47 -10.65 -4.31 -13.63
C TYR A 47 -11.61 -4.90 -12.62
N LYS A 48 -11.44 -6.17 -12.27
CA LYS A 48 -12.05 -6.74 -11.08
C LYS A 48 -11.21 -6.31 -9.87
N VAL A 49 -11.85 -5.61 -8.93
CA VAL A 49 -11.21 -5.15 -7.69
C VAL A 49 -11.72 -5.95 -6.51
N LEU A 50 -10.81 -6.38 -5.65
CA LEU A 50 -11.08 -7.09 -4.41
C LEU A 50 -10.29 -6.43 -3.27
N TYR A 51 -10.79 -6.53 -2.05
CA TYR A 51 -10.14 -5.97 -0.87
C TYR A 51 -9.82 -7.07 0.14
N THR A 52 -8.77 -6.89 0.92
CA THR A 52 -8.44 -7.82 2.01
C THR A 52 -9.44 -7.75 3.15
N TRP A 53 -10.14 -6.64 3.26
CA TRP A 53 -11.39 -6.49 4.02
C TRP A 53 -12.40 -5.68 3.22
N GLU A 54 -13.68 -5.81 3.52
CA GLU A 54 -14.75 -5.26 2.72
C GLU A 54 -14.95 -3.76 2.98
N GLY A 55 -14.68 -2.95 1.96
CA GLY A 55 -15.11 -1.57 1.86
C GLY A 55 -14.60 -0.67 2.99
N ASP A 56 -15.53 -0.05 3.67
CA ASP A 56 -15.33 0.83 4.82
C ASP A 56 -15.38 0.11 6.17
N LYS A 57 -15.61 -1.21 6.16
CA LYS A 57 -15.54 -2.02 7.38
C LYS A 57 -14.10 -2.24 7.79
N GLU A 58 -13.82 -1.99 9.05
CA GLU A 58 -12.51 -2.24 9.64
C GLU A 58 -12.28 -3.74 9.90
N PRO A 59 -11.01 -4.15 10.06
CA PRO A 59 -10.70 -5.54 10.39
C PRO A 59 -11.41 -6.02 11.66
N LEU A 60 -11.54 -7.33 11.80
CA LEU A 60 -12.17 -8.03 12.90
C LEU A 60 -11.75 -7.62 14.33
N TYR A 61 -10.68 -6.85 14.47
CA TYR A 61 -10.12 -6.42 15.77
C TYR A 61 -10.39 -4.97 16.12
N GLN A 62 -11.28 -4.31 15.40
CA GLN A 62 -11.60 -2.90 15.55
C GLN A 62 -12.08 -2.54 16.98
N GLU A 63 -12.80 -3.44 17.62
CA GLU A 63 -13.40 -3.22 18.94
C GLU A 63 -12.40 -3.29 20.09
N LEU A 64 -11.17 -3.70 19.83
CA LEU A 64 -10.13 -3.76 20.85
C LEU A 64 -9.51 -2.38 21.05
N PRO A 65 -9.38 -1.90 22.30
CA PRO A 65 -8.82 -0.57 22.56
C PRO A 65 -7.36 -0.45 22.11
N THR A 66 -6.62 -1.52 22.15
CA THR A 66 -5.23 -1.61 21.68
C THR A 66 -4.93 -3.03 21.22
N LEU A 67 -4.28 -3.18 20.07
CA LEU A 67 -3.84 -4.49 19.60
C LEU A 67 -2.49 -4.85 20.22
N TYR A 68 -2.44 -5.98 20.90
CA TYR A 68 -1.18 -6.60 21.32
C TYR A 68 -0.48 -7.27 20.13
N LYS A 69 0.81 -7.55 20.28
CA LYS A 69 1.65 -8.14 19.21
C LYS A 69 1.02 -9.40 18.57
N ALA A 70 0.44 -10.27 19.37
CA ALA A 70 -0.23 -11.49 18.88
C ALA A 70 -1.43 -11.17 17.98
N GLN A 71 -2.25 -10.18 18.34
CA GLN A 71 -3.41 -9.73 17.57
C GLN A 71 -3.01 -9.01 16.30
N LEU A 72 -1.96 -8.19 16.33
CA LEU A 72 -1.37 -7.57 15.13
C LEU A 72 -0.90 -8.63 14.13
N ASN A 73 -0.23 -9.68 14.62
CA ASN A 73 0.20 -10.80 13.79
C ASN A 73 -0.98 -11.58 13.22
N ALA A 74 -2.04 -11.80 13.99
CA ALA A 74 -3.26 -12.47 13.54
C ALA A 74 -3.98 -11.64 12.47
N CYS A 75 -4.08 -10.33 12.64
CA CYS A 75 -4.63 -9.41 11.65
C CYS A 75 -3.83 -9.45 10.34
N LEU A 76 -2.50 -9.40 10.41
CA LEU A 76 -1.63 -9.50 9.27
C LEU A 76 -1.78 -10.87 8.57
N ALA A 77 -1.88 -11.95 9.35
CA ALA A 77 -2.09 -13.30 8.82
C ALA A 77 -3.44 -13.43 8.10
N TYR A 78 -4.51 -12.85 8.63
CA TYR A 78 -5.81 -12.79 7.98
C TYR A 78 -5.70 -12.12 6.59
N ARG A 79 -5.03 -11.00 6.48
CA ARG A 79 -4.91 -10.22 5.25
C ARG A 79 -4.20 -10.99 4.14
N TYR A 80 -3.00 -11.56 4.37
CA TYR A 80 -2.30 -12.32 3.33
C TYR A 80 -3.01 -13.66 3.00
N ARG A 81 -3.68 -14.30 3.96
CA ARG A 81 -4.52 -15.48 3.68
C ARG A 81 -5.70 -15.12 2.78
N LYS A 82 -6.33 -13.97 3.00
CA LYS A 82 -7.41 -13.48 2.16
C LYS A 82 -6.96 -13.24 0.71
N VAL A 83 -5.77 -12.68 0.51
CA VAL A 83 -5.15 -12.59 -0.81
C VAL A 83 -5.00 -13.98 -1.44
N ASN A 84 -4.52 -14.97 -0.68
CA ASN A 84 -4.31 -16.33 -1.19
C ASN A 84 -5.62 -17.07 -1.50
N GLU A 85 -6.71 -16.80 -0.77
CA GLU A 85 -8.05 -17.28 -1.12
C GLU A 85 -8.49 -16.74 -2.48
N TYR A 86 -8.30 -15.45 -2.73
CA TYR A 86 -8.58 -14.85 -4.05
C TYR A 86 -7.69 -15.43 -5.15
N CYS A 87 -6.40 -15.66 -4.87
CA CYS A 87 -5.49 -16.32 -5.81
C CYS A 87 -5.97 -17.74 -6.17
N LYS A 88 -6.50 -18.48 -5.20
CA LYS A 88 -7.09 -19.80 -5.43
C LYS A 88 -8.34 -19.71 -6.30
N GLN A 89 -9.18 -18.69 -6.08
CA GLN A 89 -10.45 -18.52 -6.80
C GLN A 89 -10.25 -18.04 -8.23
N TYR A 90 -9.33 -17.10 -8.48
CA TYR A 90 -9.18 -16.42 -9.77
C TYR A 90 -7.94 -16.84 -10.55
N GLY A 91 -7.09 -17.65 -9.95
CA GLY A 91 -5.79 -18.07 -10.49
C GLY A 91 -4.67 -17.08 -10.12
N THR A 92 -3.59 -17.61 -9.55
CA THR A 92 -2.43 -16.83 -9.06
C THR A 92 -1.86 -15.88 -10.13
N LYS A 93 -1.73 -16.36 -11.37
CA LYS A 93 -1.23 -15.56 -12.51
C LYS A 93 -2.14 -14.40 -12.90
N ASN A 94 -3.40 -14.44 -12.51
CA ASN A 94 -4.39 -13.42 -12.85
C ASN A 94 -4.51 -12.33 -11.77
N CYS A 95 -3.95 -12.54 -10.59
CA CYS A 95 -4.03 -11.64 -9.45
C CYS A 95 -2.79 -10.77 -9.32
N LEU A 96 -2.99 -9.53 -8.85
CA LEU A 96 -1.96 -8.60 -8.39
C LEU A 96 -2.39 -8.04 -7.03
N CYS A 97 -1.46 -7.95 -6.09
CA CYS A 97 -1.73 -7.37 -4.77
C CYS A 97 -0.94 -6.08 -4.57
N VAL A 98 -1.63 -5.02 -4.13
CA VAL A 98 -1.01 -3.78 -3.66
C VAL A 98 -1.43 -3.51 -2.23
N SER A 99 -0.45 -3.44 -1.31
CA SER A 99 -0.64 -3.07 0.09
C SER A 99 -0.29 -1.60 0.27
N ILE A 100 -1.26 -0.79 0.67
CA ILE A 100 -1.16 0.68 0.73
C ILE A 100 -0.87 1.10 2.16
N HIS A 101 0.22 1.83 2.35
CA HIS A 101 0.72 2.37 3.60
C HIS A 101 1.21 3.81 3.46
N SER A 102 1.49 4.48 4.58
CA SER A 102 2.26 5.71 4.67
C SER A 102 3.38 5.52 5.69
N ASN A 103 4.55 6.05 5.39
CA ASN A 103 5.77 5.78 6.13
C ASN A 103 5.94 6.64 7.39
N ALA A 104 6.81 6.17 8.27
CA ALA A 104 7.42 6.95 9.34
C ALA A 104 8.89 6.56 9.48
N ALA A 105 9.76 7.54 9.69
CA ALA A 105 11.19 7.30 9.85
C ALA A 105 11.55 6.93 11.29
N ALA A 106 10.71 7.31 12.27
CA ALA A 106 10.90 7.00 13.68
C ALA A 106 9.57 6.76 14.41
N ASN A 107 9.67 6.30 15.65
CA ASN A 107 8.50 6.05 16.49
C ASN A 107 7.95 7.32 17.19
N SER A 108 8.69 8.44 17.15
CA SER A 108 8.28 9.69 17.77
C SER A 108 8.99 10.90 17.17
N GLY A 109 8.34 12.06 17.28
CA GLY A 109 8.88 13.34 16.83
C GLY A 109 8.89 13.52 15.32
N TRP A 110 9.16 14.76 14.89
CA TRP A 110 9.28 15.11 13.48
C TRP A 110 10.62 14.68 12.91
N GLN A 111 10.61 14.18 11.67
CA GLN A 111 11.77 13.61 10.99
C GLN A 111 12.03 14.30 9.65
N ASN A 112 13.25 14.08 9.11
CA ASN A 112 13.68 14.69 7.85
C ASN A 112 13.48 13.79 6.62
N ALA A 113 13.26 12.48 6.81
CA ALA A 113 13.06 11.55 5.71
C ALA A 113 11.77 11.90 4.94
N ARG A 114 11.84 11.86 3.60
CA ARG A 114 10.76 12.25 2.69
C ARG A 114 10.68 11.33 1.49
N GLY A 115 9.49 11.29 0.88
CA GLY A 115 9.25 10.66 -0.41
C GLY A 115 8.57 9.30 -0.33
N THR A 116 8.17 8.80 -1.48
CA THR A 116 7.50 7.51 -1.62
C THR A 116 8.52 6.38 -1.77
N CYS A 117 8.21 5.22 -1.19
CA CYS A 117 8.92 3.97 -1.43
C CYS A 117 7.94 2.91 -1.95
N VAL A 118 8.37 2.10 -2.90
CA VAL A 118 7.65 0.87 -3.26
C VAL A 118 8.51 -0.32 -2.85
N MET A 119 7.95 -1.20 -2.06
CA MET A 119 8.65 -2.30 -1.43
C MET A 119 8.19 -3.64 -1.97
N ILE A 120 9.12 -4.59 -2.03
CA ILE A 120 8.88 -5.99 -2.38
C ILE A 120 9.46 -6.90 -1.30
N GLY A 121 9.00 -8.14 -1.24
CA GLY A 121 9.55 -9.17 -0.36
C GLY A 121 10.94 -9.65 -0.82
N ARG A 122 11.69 -10.29 0.09
CA ARG A 122 13.00 -10.86 -0.21
C ARG A 122 12.95 -12.01 -1.24
N ASN A 123 11.80 -12.68 -1.32
CA ASN A 123 11.52 -13.77 -2.27
C ASN A 123 10.69 -13.30 -3.49
N ALA A 124 10.70 -12.00 -3.79
CA ALA A 124 9.86 -11.40 -4.81
C ALA A 124 10.18 -11.95 -6.21
N SER A 125 9.13 -12.29 -6.95
CA SER A 125 9.21 -12.69 -8.35
C SER A 125 9.61 -11.51 -9.24
N ASP A 126 10.07 -11.79 -10.46
CA ASP A 126 10.33 -10.73 -11.44
C ASP A 126 9.08 -9.97 -11.82
N ALA A 127 7.90 -10.60 -11.76
CA ALA A 127 6.63 -9.93 -11.90
C ALA A 127 6.40 -8.88 -10.80
N SER A 128 6.70 -9.18 -9.54
CA SER A 128 6.65 -8.22 -8.43
C SER A 128 7.62 -7.07 -8.62
N LYS A 129 8.84 -7.34 -9.07
CA LYS A 129 9.88 -6.32 -9.35
C LYS A 129 9.43 -5.35 -10.45
N LYS A 130 8.92 -5.88 -11.58
CA LYS A 130 8.39 -5.07 -12.68
C LYS A 130 7.18 -4.25 -12.24
N PHE A 131 6.30 -4.85 -11.45
CA PHE A 131 5.12 -4.17 -10.92
C PHE A 131 5.52 -3.01 -9.98
N ALA A 132 6.45 -3.25 -9.05
CA ALA A 132 6.97 -2.22 -8.15
C ALA A 132 7.63 -1.08 -8.91
N LYS A 133 8.46 -1.39 -9.90
CA LYS A 133 9.09 -0.40 -10.77
C LYS A 133 8.06 0.47 -11.47
N ALA A 134 7.03 -0.12 -12.09
CA ALA A 134 5.98 0.61 -12.80
C ALA A 134 5.23 1.59 -11.88
N VAL A 135 4.94 1.19 -10.64
CA VAL A 135 4.28 2.08 -9.66
C VAL A 135 5.23 3.18 -9.18
N TYR A 136 6.50 2.85 -8.91
CA TYR A 136 7.46 3.85 -8.44
C TYR A 136 7.80 4.90 -9.51
N GLU A 137 7.87 4.53 -10.79
CA GLU A 137 8.05 5.47 -11.90
C GLU A 137 6.92 6.50 -11.94
N GLN A 138 5.69 6.12 -11.60
CA GLN A 138 4.58 7.06 -11.46
C GLN A 138 4.73 7.95 -10.21
N ALA A 139 5.32 7.46 -9.12
CA ALA A 139 5.66 8.30 -7.97
C ALA A 139 6.67 9.39 -8.36
N LEU A 140 7.67 9.04 -9.15
CA LEU A 140 8.64 10.03 -9.70
C LEU A 140 7.95 11.06 -10.58
N ALA A 141 7.05 10.62 -11.46
CA ALA A 141 6.29 11.51 -12.35
C ALA A 141 5.38 12.50 -11.58
N GLN A 142 4.92 12.13 -10.38
CA GLN A 142 4.16 13.01 -9.48
C GLN A 142 5.04 13.89 -8.57
N GLY A 143 6.37 13.79 -8.67
CA GLY A 143 7.31 14.56 -7.84
C GLY A 143 7.56 13.98 -6.45
N PHE A 144 7.20 12.71 -6.19
CA PHE A 144 7.29 12.07 -4.87
C PHE A 144 8.62 11.36 -4.59
N LYS A 145 9.70 11.74 -5.27
CA LYS A 145 11.05 11.18 -5.02
C LYS A 145 11.52 11.40 -3.58
N GLY A 146 11.27 12.60 -3.04
CA GLY A 146 11.78 12.99 -1.74
C GLY A 146 13.31 13.14 -1.69
N ASN A 147 13.90 12.89 -0.50
CA ASN A 147 15.33 13.05 -0.24
C ASN A 147 16.08 11.74 0.00
N ARG A 148 15.45 10.60 -0.22
CA ARG A 148 16.06 9.28 -0.02
C ARG A 148 16.82 8.80 -1.25
N CYS A 149 17.86 7.99 -1.01
CA CYS A 149 18.53 7.27 -2.09
C CYS A 149 17.55 6.25 -2.69
N VAL A 150 17.41 6.30 -4.02
CA VAL A 150 16.52 5.41 -4.77
C VAL A 150 17.35 4.25 -5.32
N PRO A 151 17.01 2.99 -5.01
CA PRO A 151 17.67 1.84 -5.59
C PRO A 151 17.54 1.81 -7.12
N SER A 152 18.54 1.26 -7.81
CA SER A 152 18.55 1.18 -9.29
C SER A 152 17.35 0.41 -9.88
N GLY A 153 16.79 -0.54 -9.12
CA GLY A 153 15.57 -1.26 -9.50
C GLY A 153 14.27 -0.48 -9.30
N HIS A 154 14.32 0.72 -8.72
CA HIS A 154 13.16 1.52 -8.34
C HIS A 154 12.22 0.85 -7.32
N TYR A 155 12.75 -0.04 -6.48
CA TYR A 155 12.05 -0.68 -5.37
C TYR A 155 13.03 -1.01 -4.23
N TRP A 156 12.48 -1.12 -3.02
CA TRP A 156 13.24 -1.55 -1.83
C TRP A 156 12.86 -2.98 -1.47
N VAL A 157 13.84 -3.77 -1.05
CA VAL A 157 13.63 -5.15 -0.60
C VAL A 157 13.51 -5.18 0.91
N GLN A 158 12.39 -5.69 1.43
CA GLN A 158 12.10 -5.73 2.86
C GLN A 158 11.44 -7.05 3.27
N ALA A 159 11.60 -7.43 4.52
CA ALA A 159 10.92 -8.59 5.12
C ALA A 159 9.45 -8.24 5.41
N LEU A 160 8.57 -8.36 4.43
CA LEU A 160 7.17 -7.95 4.50
C LEU A 160 6.23 -9.11 4.26
N ALA A 161 5.44 -9.48 5.27
CA ALA A 161 4.55 -10.64 5.17
C ALA A 161 3.52 -10.51 4.03
N MET A 162 3.01 -9.30 3.76
CA MET A 162 2.07 -9.06 2.64
C MET A 162 2.72 -9.30 1.27
N CYS A 163 4.04 -9.18 1.16
CA CYS A 163 4.78 -9.44 -0.08
C CYS A 163 5.38 -10.83 -0.14
N GLU A 164 5.76 -11.43 1.03
CA GLU A 164 6.45 -12.71 1.09
C GLU A 164 5.51 -13.92 1.21
N LYS A 165 4.30 -13.72 1.80
CA LYS A 165 3.34 -14.81 2.08
C LYS A 165 2.13 -14.82 1.16
N THR A 166 2.08 -13.93 0.17
CA THR A 166 1.06 -13.94 -0.88
C THR A 166 1.53 -14.73 -2.10
N ASN A 167 0.59 -15.40 -2.77
CA ASN A 167 0.90 -16.30 -3.89
C ASN A 167 0.97 -15.56 -5.24
N CYS A 168 0.45 -14.33 -5.35
CA CYS A 168 0.52 -13.52 -6.56
C CYS A 168 1.64 -12.47 -6.48
N PRO A 169 1.99 -11.82 -7.61
CA PRO A 169 2.84 -10.64 -7.56
C PRO A 169 2.27 -9.59 -6.60
N ALA A 170 3.09 -9.19 -5.62
CA ALA A 170 2.68 -8.30 -4.54
C ALA A 170 3.72 -7.21 -4.30
N ILE A 171 3.23 -6.01 -4.02
CA ILE A 171 4.01 -4.84 -3.62
C ILE A 171 3.39 -4.17 -2.40
N LEU A 172 4.20 -3.43 -1.65
CA LEU A 172 3.74 -2.54 -0.61
C LEU A 172 4.24 -1.12 -0.93
N THR A 173 3.34 -0.16 -0.90
CA THR A 173 3.67 1.25 -1.11
C THR A 173 3.67 1.98 0.20
N GLU A 174 4.75 2.71 0.47
CA GLU A 174 4.88 3.65 1.57
C GLU A 174 4.77 5.06 0.99
N ASN A 175 3.57 5.63 1.07
CA ASN A 175 3.21 6.88 0.44
C ASN A 175 3.60 8.06 1.32
N LEU A 176 4.79 8.61 1.08
CA LEU A 176 5.34 9.73 1.83
C LEU A 176 5.53 9.43 3.33
N PHE A 177 6.03 10.39 4.09
CA PHE A 177 6.31 10.23 5.52
C PHE A 177 5.38 11.11 6.36
N TYR A 178 4.50 10.50 7.17
CA TYR A 178 3.58 11.26 8.03
C TYR A 178 4.25 11.90 9.24
N ASP A 179 5.51 11.55 9.53
CA ASP A 179 6.36 12.20 10.53
C ASP A 179 7.30 13.27 9.94
N ASN A 180 7.14 13.61 8.65
CA ASN A 180 7.76 14.76 8.00
C ASN A 180 6.69 15.83 7.71
N LYS A 181 6.96 17.09 8.09
CA LYS A 181 5.96 18.16 7.99
C LYS A 181 5.55 18.47 6.55
N ASP A 182 6.48 18.46 5.59
CA ASP A 182 6.19 18.78 4.21
C ASP A 182 5.42 17.63 3.53
N ASP A 183 5.83 16.39 3.77
CA ASP A 183 5.13 15.20 3.27
C ASP A 183 3.74 15.08 3.90
N LEU A 184 3.60 15.39 5.20
CA LEU A 184 2.31 15.41 5.88
C LEU A 184 1.36 16.45 5.28
N ALA A 185 1.87 17.63 4.91
CA ALA A 185 1.05 18.64 4.24
C ALA A 185 0.48 18.12 2.90
N ILE A 186 1.29 17.38 2.12
CA ILE A 186 0.84 16.71 0.89
C ILE A 186 -0.20 15.62 1.21
N LEU A 187 0.07 14.75 2.18
CA LEU A 187 -0.83 13.67 2.58
C LEU A 187 -2.20 14.17 3.02
N LYS A 188 -2.27 15.35 3.65
CA LYS A 188 -3.51 15.98 4.12
C LYS A 188 -4.23 16.79 3.05
N SER A 189 -3.58 17.13 1.94
CA SER A 189 -4.18 17.88 0.86
C SER A 189 -5.00 16.99 -0.08
N GLU A 190 -6.07 17.53 -0.65
CA GLU A 190 -6.86 16.83 -1.66
C GLU A 190 -6.05 16.57 -2.93
N GLU A 191 -5.26 17.55 -3.36
CA GLU A 191 -4.36 17.41 -4.51
C GLU A 191 -3.34 16.28 -4.30
N GLY A 192 -2.67 16.24 -3.16
CA GLY A 192 -1.71 15.20 -2.82
C GLY A 192 -2.35 13.81 -2.77
N MET A 193 -3.53 13.70 -2.16
CA MET A 193 -4.33 12.47 -2.15
C MET A 193 -4.64 12.00 -3.57
N ASN A 194 -5.11 12.89 -4.43
CA ASN A 194 -5.48 12.54 -5.80
C ASN A 194 -4.24 12.15 -6.64
N LYS A 195 -3.09 12.79 -6.45
CA LYS A 195 -1.81 12.41 -7.05
C LYS A 195 -1.36 11.01 -6.61
N ILE A 196 -1.53 10.67 -5.32
CA ILE A 196 -1.19 9.34 -4.80
C ILE A 196 -2.11 8.27 -5.38
N VAL A 197 -3.41 8.53 -5.46
CA VAL A 197 -4.35 7.61 -6.12
C VAL A 197 -4.01 7.43 -7.59
N LYS A 198 -3.71 8.52 -8.30
CA LYS A 198 -3.32 8.48 -9.73
C LYS A 198 -2.03 7.69 -9.95
N MET A 199 -1.03 7.89 -9.12
CA MET A 199 0.24 7.14 -9.15
C MET A 199 -0.01 5.62 -9.11
N HIS A 200 -0.86 5.15 -8.19
CA HIS A 200 -1.20 3.74 -8.10
C HIS A 200 -1.97 3.27 -9.33
N PHE A 201 -2.98 4.03 -9.75
CA PHE A 201 -3.79 3.70 -10.90
C PHE A 201 -2.93 3.57 -12.16
N ASP A 202 -2.16 4.59 -12.50
CA ASP A 202 -1.32 4.59 -13.70
C ASP A 202 -0.26 3.48 -13.64
N GLY A 203 0.38 3.28 -12.49
CA GLY A 203 1.37 2.22 -12.30
C GLY A 203 0.79 0.81 -12.49
N ILE A 204 -0.40 0.56 -11.95
CA ILE A 204 -1.11 -0.72 -12.14
C ILE A 204 -1.48 -0.92 -13.61
N VAL A 205 -2.07 0.11 -14.24
CA VAL A 205 -2.50 0.04 -15.65
C VAL A 205 -1.30 -0.15 -16.58
N ASN A 206 -0.23 0.62 -16.39
CA ASN A 206 0.99 0.50 -17.19
C ASN A 206 1.62 -0.89 -17.05
N TYR A 207 1.70 -1.42 -15.83
CA TYR A 207 2.18 -2.78 -15.63
C TYR A 207 1.29 -3.81 -16.33
N CYS A 208 -0.04 -3.72 -16.19
CA CYS A 208 -0.96 -4.65 -16.82
C CYS A 208 -0.89 -4.60 -18.36
N ASN A 209 -0.65 -3.42 -18.93
CA ASN A 209 -0.53 -3.26 -20.40
C ASN A 209 0.83 -3.75 -20.94
N SER A 210 1.83 -3.94 -20.06
CA SER A 210 3.15 -4.47 -20.44
C SER A 210 3.25 -5.99 -20.42
N LEU A 211 2.17 -6.69 -20.06
CA LEU A 211 2.08 -8.16 -20.01
C LEU A 211 1.61 -8.76 -21.33
#